data_ee77f4b7563fd42b816a91166f0cb553
#
_entry.id   ee77f4b7563fd42b816a91166f0cb553
#
_cell.length_a   1.000
_cell.length_b   1.000
_cell.length_c   1.000
_cell.angle_alpha   90.00
_cell.angle_beta   90.00
_cell.angle_gamma   90.00
#
_symmetry.space_group_name_H-M   'P 1'
#
loop_
_entity.id
_entity.type
_entity.pdbx_description
1 polymer ?
#
loop_
_entity_poly.entity_id
_entity_poly.type
_entity_poly.pdbx_seq_one_letter_code
_entity_poly.pdbx_strand_id
1 'polypeptide(L)'
;VTAATLTAGPARGARGGAAARVVRGVLHRLLPLVVLVACWEGATRASGSVFFPPPSKIVKRMREMWLSGPPSHLYFSAEAGDSIAPSLGRMALALVLSVIAGVVLGIALGRSERVLAYLQPLMQFARVIPPPTLVPVFIVLFKLGTEMQVASIVFSAIWPVLLNTADGARSVDPMQMATAEAFRFSAADRIRYVIIPASLPKIFAGLRLALSLSLILMVFSELLPGTSDGLGFELTNAQSQSDLPTIWSVIVLLGVLGYLFNTILLAVERRVLSWHRGARKADS
;
A
#
# COMPACT_ATOMS: atom_id res chain seq x y z
N VAL A 1 68.02 5.22 27.27
CA VAL A 1 66.54 5.30 27.43
C VAL A 1 65.95 4.84 26.15
N THR A 2 65.37 3.65 26.15
CA THR A 2 65.00 2.84 24.95
C THR A 2 63.51 3.12 24.60
N ALA A 3 63.27 3.62 23.40
CA ALA A 3 61.90 3.78 22.86
C ALA A 3 61.45 2.45 22.21
N ALA A 4 60.36 1.88 22.72
CA ALA A 4 59.71 0.70 22.14
C ALA A 4 58.66 1.13 21.12
N THR A 5 58.93 0.85 19.84
CA THR A 5 57.97 1.00 18.75
C THR A 5 56.99 -0.16 18.74
N LEU A 6 55.75 0.10 19.08
CA LEU A 6 54.66 -0.84 18.91
C LEU A 6 54.12 -0.75 17.48
N THR A 7 54.45 -1.73 16.66
CA THR A 7 53.86 -1.94 15.32
C THR A 7 52.45 -2.56 15.47
N ALA A 8 51.43 -1.76 15.21
CA ALA A 8 50.06 -2.26 15.08
C ALA A 8 49.91 -3.00 13.76
N GLY A 9 49.69 -4.30 13.81
CA GLY A 9 49.37 -5.14 12.66
C GLY A 9 47.98 -4.85 12.12
N PRO A 10 47.71 -5.03 10.82
CA PRO A 10 46.44 -4.67 10.19
C PRO A 10 45.33 -5.63 10.65
N ALA A 11 44.26 -5.06 11.20
CA ALA A 11 43.06 -5.76 11.58
C ALA A 11 42.31 -6.33 10.36
N ARG A 12 42.64 -7.55 9.94
CA ARG A 12 42.01 -8.30 8.84
C ARG A 12 40.72 -9.04 9.22
N GLY A 13 40.14 -8.86 10.41
CA GLY A 13 39.01 -9.65 10.92
C GLY A 13 37.62 -9.04 10.81
N ALA A 14 37.47 -7.75 10.46
CA ALA A 14 36.20 -7.04 10.64
C ALA A 14 35.16 -7.23 9.49
N ARG A 15 35.55 -7.65 8.30
CA ARG A 15 34.65 -7.77 7.14
C ARG A 15 33.80 -9.05 7.14
N GLY A 16 34.28 -10.16 7.68
CA GLY A 16 33.55 -11.43 7.77
C GLY A 16 32.38 -11.39 8.78
N GLY A 17 32.52 -10.65 9.87
CA GLY A 17 31.51 -10.55 10.92
C GLY A 17 30.27 -9.72 10.55
N ALA A 18 30.41 -8.76 9.63
CA ALA A 18 29.30 -7.95 9.16
C ALA A 18 28.39 -8.74 8.19
N ALA A 19 28.99 -9.44 7.25
CA ALA A 19 28.23 -10.30 6.32
C ALA A 19 27.51 -11.44 7.03
N ALA A 20 28.15 -12.10 7.98
CA ALA A 20 27.54 -13.16 8.79
C ALA A 20 26.37 -12.65 9.66
N ARG A 21 26.44 -11.42 10.20
CA ARG A 21 25.36 -10.80 10.95
C ARG A 21 24.17 -10.46 10.05
N VAL A 22 24.41 -9.94 8.84
CA VAL A 22 23.36 -9.66 7.85
C VAL A 22 22.67 -10.95 7.43
N VAL A 23 23.44 -11.98 7.06
CA VAL A 23 22.90 -13.29 6.67
C VAL A 23 22.09 -13.93 7.79
N ARG A 24 22.61 -13.91 9.02
CA ARG A 24 21.87 -14.41 10.21
C ARG A 24 20.58 -13.61 10.43
N GLY A 25 20.60 -12.27 10.30
CA GLY A 25 19.42 -11.43 10.44
C GLY A 25 18.36 -11.70 9.36
N VAL A 26 18.77 -11.93 8.13
CA VAL A 26 17.87 -12.33 7.03
C VAL A 26 17.30 -13.73 7.28
N LEU A 27 18.15 -14.67 7.66
CA LEU A 27 17.74 -16.05 7.95
C LEU A 27 16.69 -16.09 9.09
N HIS A 28 16.92 -15.39 10.21
CA HIS A 28 15.96 -15.32 11.30
C HIS A 28 14.62 -14.69 10.89
N ARG A 29 14.63 -13.75 9.93
CA ARG A 29 13.38 -13.13 9.43
C ARG A 29 12.62 -14.03 8.45
N LEU A 30 13.34 -14.82 7.65
CA LEU A 30 12.73 -15.70 6.66
C LEU A 30 12.35 -17.07 7.24
N LEU A 31 13.02 -17.53 8.30
CA LEU A 31 12.78 -18.83 8.91
C LEU A 31 11.31 -19.08 9.29
N PRO A 32 10.60 -18.16 9.95
CA PRO A 32 9.19 -18.38 10.27
C PRO A 32 8.31 -18.55 9.04
N LEU A 33 8.59 -17.78 7.97
CA LEU A 33 7.86 -17.89 6.70
C LEU A 33 8.14 -19.23 6.00
N VAL A 34 9.40 -19.65 5.97
CA VAL A 34 9.80 -20.94 5.38
C VAL A 34 9.17 -22.09 6.15
N VAL A 35 9.19 -22.05 7.49
CA VAL A 35 8.55 -23.07 8.34
C VAL A 35 7.05 -23.09 8.10
N LEU A 36 6.38 -21.93 8.02
CA LEU A 36 4.94 -21.86 7.74
C LEU A 36 4.59 -22.50 6.39
N VAL A 37 5.32 -22.17 5.33
CA VAL A 37 5.11 -22.70 3.99
C VAL A 37 5.42 -24.20 3.95
N ALA A 38 6.48 -24.66 4.63
CA ALA A 38 6.79 -26.09 4.72
C ALA A 38 5.72 -26.89 5.50
N CYS A 39 5.21 -26.35 6.61
CA CYS A 39 4.11 -26.92 7.34
C CYS A 39 2.83 -26.99 6.48
N TRP A 40 2.51 -25.93 5.75
CA TRP A 40 1.39 -25.92 4.83
C TRP A 40 1.53 -27.00 3.74
N GLU A 41 2.70 -27.05 3.07
CA GLU A 41 3.00 -28.06 2.05
C GLU A 41 2.84 -29.50 2.61
N GLY A 42 3.40 -29.76 3.80
CA GLY A 42 3.29 -31.07 4.46
C GLY A 42 1.87 -31.43 4.85
N ALA A 43 1.14 -30.50 5.48
CA ALA A 43 -0.24 -30.70 5.91
C ALA A 43 -1.19 -30.96 4.72
N THR A 44 -1.05 -30.17 3.64
CA THR A 44 -1.92 -30.32 2.46
C THR A 44 -1.63 -31.61 1.68
N ARG A 45 -0.37 -32.05 1.61
CA ARG A 45 -0.02 -33.35 1.01
C ARG A 45 -0.51 -34.53 1.85
N ALA A 46 -0.43 -34.42 3.17
CA ALA A 46 -0.88 -35.46 4.08
C ALA A 46 -2.42 -35.60 4.12
N SER A 47 -3.14 -34.47 4.07
CA SER A 47 -4.62 -34.47 4.09
C SER A 47 -5.26 -34.83 2.76
N GLY A 48 -4.53 -34.70 1.63
CA GLY A 48 -5.11 -34.89 0.29
C GLY A 48 -6.25 -33.92 -0.03
N SER A 49 -6.32 -32.79 0.69
CA SER A 49 -7.44 -31.85 0.58
C SER A 49 -7.50 -31.23 -0.82
N VAL A 50 -8.67 -31.28 -1.44
CA VAL A 50 -8.94 -30.62 -2.71
C VAL A 50 -9.00 -29.10 -2.52
N PHE A 51 -9.52 -28.63 -1.36
CA PHE A 51 -9.74 -27.20 -1.09
C PHE A 51 -8.46 -26.42 -0.80
N PHE A 52 -7.43 -27.07 -0.31
CA PHE A 52 -6.16 -26.45 0.06
C PHE A 52 -5.02 -27.06 -0.77
N PRO A 53 -4.74 -26.53 -1.96
CA PRO A 53 -3.63 -27.03 -2.76
C PRO A 53 -2.28 -26.74 -2.08
N PRO A 54 -1.29 -27.62 -2.25
CA PRO A 54 0.04 -27.39 -1.72
C PRO A 54 0.70 -26.18 -2.39
N PRO A 55 1.48 -25.36 -1.66
CA PRO A 55 2.21 -24.21 -2.18
C PRO A 55 2.96 -24.47 -3.48
N SER A 56 3.53 -25.64 -3.64
CA SER A 56 4.23 -26.03 -4.88
C SER A 56 3.31 -26.04 -6.12
N LYS A 57 2.04 -26.48 -5.98
CA LYS A 57 1.05 -26.42 -7.08
C LYS A 57 0.62 -24.99 -7.36
N ILE A 58 0.48 -24.17 -6.33
CA ILE A 58 0.13 -22.75 -6.47
C ILE A 58 1.22 -22.01 -7.28
N VAL A 59 2.49 -22.17 -6.89
CA VAL A 59 3.62 -21.55 -7.60
C VAL A 59 3.71 -22.04 -9.04
N LYS A 60 3.48 -23.34 -9.29
CA LYS A 60 3.45 -23.88 -10.65
C LYS A 60 2.34 -23.20 -11.48
N ARG A 61 1.13 -23.09 -10.92
CA ARG A 61 -0.02 -22.45 -11.58
C ARG A 61 0.23 -20.98 -11.85
N MET A 62 0.78 -20.24 -10.88
CA MET A 62 1.19 -18.83 -11.06
C MET A 62 2.16 -18.66 -12.23
N ARG A 63 3.15 -19.56 -12.34
CA ARG A 63 4.10 -19.52 -13.44
C ARG A 63 3.43 -19.80 -14.78
N GLU A 64 2.55 -20.79 -14.84
CA GLU A 64 1.80 -21.14 -16.06
C GLU A 64 0.90 -19.99 -16.53
N MET A 65 0.18 -19.37 -15.62
CA MET A 65 -0.76 -18.29 -15.94
C MET A 65 -0.05 -16.99 -16.35
N TRP A 66 0.93 -16.54 -15.57
CA TRP A 66 1.46 -15.19 -15.73
C TRP A 66 2.90 -15.09 -16.22
N LEU A 67 3.70 -16.15 -16.09
CA LEU A 67 5.13 -16.16 -16.42
C LEU A 67 5.48 -17.17 -17.54
N SER A 68 4.51 -17.51 -18.39
CA SER A 68 4.68 -18.44 -19.53
C SER A 68 4.80 -17.73 -20.88
N GLY A 69 4.87 -16.41 -20.88
CA GLY A 69 4.93 -15.60 -22.10
C GLY A 69 6.31 -15.64 -22.79
N PRO A 70 6.40 -15.10 -24.02
CA PRO A 70 7.64 -15.04 -24.76
C PRO A 70 8.65 -14.07 -24.11
N PRO A 71 9.95 -14.23 -24.34
CA PRO A 71 11.00 -13.35 -23.81
C PRO A 71 10.83 -11.88 -24.21
N SER A 72 10.20 -11.62 -25.37
CA SER A 72 9.90 -10.26 -25.86
C SER A 72 8.99 -9.46 -24.93
N HIS A 73 8.17 -10.13 -24.13
CA HIS A 73 7.26 -9.54 -23.14
C HIS A 73 7.71 -9.79 -21.70
N LEU A 74 9.03 -9.90 -21.45
CA LEU A 74 9.60 -10.17 -20.13
C LEU A 74 9.00 -11.43 -19.46
N TYR A 75 8.68 -12.44 -20.25
CA TYR A 75 8.00 -13.67 -19.85
C TYR A 75 6.54 -13.50 -19.34
N PHE A 76 5.97 -12.30 -19.38
CA PHE A 76 4.55 -12.13 -19.04
C PHE A 76 3.66 -12.69 -20.15
N SER A 77 2.65 -13.46 -19.74
CA SER A 77 1.63 -14.00 -20.64
C SER A 77 0.61 -12.92 -21.02
N ALA A 78 -0.18 -13.18 -22.07
CA ALA A 78 -1.33 -12.32 -22.41
C ALA A 78 -2.33 -12.25 -21.25
N GLU A 79 -2.57 -13.37 -20.55
CA GLU A 79 -3.45 -13.42 -19.36
C GLU A 79 -2.97 -12.48 -18.24
N ALA A 80 -1.66 -12.29 -18.06
CA ALA A 80 -1.14 -11.30 -17.13
C ALA A 80 -1.53 -9.87 -17.54
N GLY A 81 -1.52 -9.58 -18.84
CA GLY A 81 -1.97 -8.30 -19.38
C GLY A 81 -3.46 -8.05 -19.16
N ASP A 82 -4.28 -9.07 -19.37
CA ASP A 82 -5.74 -8.98 -19.27
C ASP A 82 -6.28 -9.01 -17.83
N SER A 83 -5.54 -9.60 -16.89
CA SER A 83 -5.97 -9.69 -15.49
C SER A 83 -5.28 -8.68 -14.57
N ILE A 84 -3.95 -8.56 -14.62
CA ILE A 84 -3.19 -7.73 -13.66
C ILE A 84 -3.23 -6.26 -14.05
N ALA A 85 -3.00 -5.92 -15.32
CA ALA A 85 -2.86 -4.54 -15.76
C ALA A 85 -4.14 -3.71 -15.58
N PRO A 86 -5.36 -4.18 -15.94
CA PRO A 86 -6.59 -3.45 -15.71
C PRO A 86 -6.85 -3.19 -14.22
N SER A 87 -6.68 -4.21 -13.37
CA SER A 87 -6.87 -4.07 -11.90
C SER A 87 -5.93 -3.02 -11.31
N LEU A 88 -4.64 -3.11 -11.62
CA LEU A 88 -3.65 -2.16 -11.13
C LEU A 88 -3.86 -0.76 -11.69
N GLY A 89 -4.26 -0.64 -12.95
CA GLY A 89 -4.58 0.64 -13.58
C GLY A 89 -5.75 1.35 -12.88
N ARG A 90 -6.85 0.65 -12.62
CA ARG A 90 -8.01 1.17 -11.88
C ARG A 90 -7.65 1.56 -10.44
N MET A 91 -6.92 0.67 -9.75
CA MET A 91 -6.46 0.94 -8.38
C MET A 91 -5.55 2.17 -8.33
N ALA A 92 -4.58 2.28 -9.24
CA ALA A 92 -3.65 3.41 -9.28
C ALA A 92 -4.39 4.73 -9.59
N LEU A 93 -5.29 4.74 -10.58
CA LEU A 93 -6.10 5.90 -10.91
C LEU A 93 -6.95 6.35 -9.72
N ALA A 94 -7.66 5.41 -9.10
CA ALA A 94 -8.51 5.70 -7.96
C ALA A 94 -7.70 6.19 -6.75
N LEU A 95 -6.54 5.60 -6.48
CA LEU A 95 -5.65 6.03 -5.40
C LEU A 95 -5.13 7.45 -5.65
N VAL A 96 -4.70 7.77 -6.87
CA VAL A 96 -4.26 9.13 -7.23
C VAL A 96 -5.37 10.15 -7.03
N LEU A 97 -6.58 9.85 -7.53
CA LEU A 97 -7.76 10.73 -7.33
C LEU A 97 -8.08 10.92 -5.85
N SER A 98 -8.05 9.83 -5.06
CA SER A 98 -8.30 9.87 -3.62
C SER A 98 -7.25 10.69 -2.88
N VAL A 99 -5.98 10.58 -3.28
CA VAL A 99 -4.89 11.35 -2.68
C VAL A 99 -5.03 12.83 -2.99
N ILE A 100 -5.25 13.19 -4.25
CA ILE A 100 -5.42 14.60 -4.65
C ILE A 100 -6.62 15.21 -3.91
N ALA A 101 -7.79 14.59 -4.02
CA ALA A 101 -9.00 15.09 -3.38
C ALA A 101 -8.88 15.09 -1.84
N GLY A 102 -8.38 13.99 -1.25
CA GLY A 102 -8.21 13.85 0.19
C GLY A 102 -7.22 14.84 0.80
N VAL A 103 -6.11 15.14 0.10
CA VAL A 103 -5.13 16.13 0.57
C VAL A 103 -5.69 17.54 0.43
N VAL A 104 -6.27 17.89 -0.71
CA VAL A 104 -6.83 19.23 -0.94
C VAL A 104 -7.96 19.54 0.05
N LEU A 105 -8.93 18.65 0.14
CA LEU A 105 -10.06 18.79 1.06
C LEU A 105 -9.59 18.69 2.52
N GLY A 106 -8.67 17.81 2.82
CA GLY A 106 -8.12 17.63 4.17
C GLY A 106 -7.41 18.89 4.68
N ILE A 107 -6.59 19.54 3.85
CA ILE A 107 -5.96 20.82 4.21
C ILE A 107 -7.02 21.90 4.39
N ALA A 108 -7.96 22.03 3.46
CA ALA A 108 -9.03 23.03 3.53
C ALA A 108 -9.87 22.89 4.83
N LEU A 109 -10.27 21.67 5.16
CA LEU A 109 -11.03 21.37 6.38
C LEU A 109 -10.19 21.54 7.64
N GLY A 110 -8.95 21.07 7.64
CA GLY A 110 -8.06 21.15 8.79
C GLY A 110 -7.67 22.58 9.20
N ARG A 111 -7.80 23.56 8.27
CA ARG A 111 -7.50 24.97 8.52
C ARG A 111 -8.69 25.76 9.07
N SER A 112 -9.88 25.17 9.13
CA SER A 112 -11.08 25.84 9.66
C SER A 112 -11.77 24.97 10.70
N GLU A 113 -11.56 25.28 11.97
CA GLU A 113 -12.20 24.54 13.06
C GLU A 113 -13.73 24.55 12.98
N ARG A 114 -14.30 25.68 12.54
CA ARG A 114 -15.77 25.80 12.39
C ARG A 114 -16.29 24.88 11.30
N VAL A 115 -15.69 24.93 10.11
CA VAL A 115 -16.12 24.07 8.99
C VAL A 115 -15.93 22.60 9.34
N LEU A 116 -14.80 22.27 9.96
CA LEU A 116 -14.55 20.88 10.40
C LEU A 116 -15.58 20.41 11.43
N ALA A 117 -15.92 21.25 12.43
CA ALA A 117 -16.92 20.91 13.44
C ALA A 117 -18.30 20.63 12.83
N TYR A 118 -18.71 21.42 11.83
CA TYR A 118 -19.98 21.19 11.13
C TYR A 118 -19.97 19.94 10.24
N LEU A 119 -18.86 19.68 9.54
CA LEU A 119 -18.78 18.55 8.62
C LEU A 119 -18.36 17.23 9.30
N GLN A 120 -17.78 17.28 10.48
CA GLN A 120 -17.30 16.09 11.20
C GLN A 120 -18.37 15.01 11.40
N PRO A 121 -19.61 15.31 11.83
CA PRO A 121 -20.67 14.30 11.95
C PRO A 121 -20.99 13.63 10.61
N LEU A 122 -21.07 14.42 9.52
CA LEU A 122 -21.33 13.91 8.18
C LEU A 122 -20.21 13.00 7.68
N MET A 123 -18.95 13.43 7.88
CA MET A 123 -17.79 12.61 7.52
C MET A 123 -17.72 11.32 8.34
N GLN A 124 -18.05 11.38 9.65
CA GLN A 124 -18.12 10.20 10.50
C GLN A 124 -19.19 9.22 10.02
N PHE A 125 -20.36 9.74 9.65
CA PHE A 125 -21.43 8.94 9.08
C PHE A 125 -21.01 8.30 7.75
N ALA A 126 -20.49 9.09 6.80
CA ALA A 126 -20.16 8.61 5.47
C ALA A 126 -19.05 7.53 5.48
N ARG A 127 -18.03 7.67 6.34
CA ARG A 127 -16.93 6.69 6.42
C ARG A 127 -17.32 5.36 7.07
N VAL A 128 -18.40 5.33 7.86
CA VAL A 128 -18.88 4.10 8.52
C VAL A 128 -19.69 3.24 7.55
N ILE A 129 -20.24 3.83 6.47
CA ILE A 129 -20.95 3.07 5.44
C ILE A 129 -19.94 2.08 4.81
N PRO A 130 -20.20 0.76 4.87
CA PRO A 130 -19.31 -0.21 4.26
C PRO A 130 -19.24 0.02 2.74
N PRO A 131 -18.08 0.32 2.15
CA PRO A 131 -18.00 0.64 0.73
C PRO A 131 -18.62 -0.42 -0.20
N PRO A 132 -18.52 -1.74 0.10
CA PRO A 132 -19.18 -2.75 -0.70
C PRO A 132 -20.70 -2.58 -0.83
N THR A 133 -21.37 -2.03 0.19
CA THR A 133 -22.83 -1.83 0.15
C THR A 133 -23.27 -0.70 -0.77
N LEU A 134 -22.34 0.18 -1.16
CA LEU A 134 -22.60 1.26 -2.10
C LEU A 134 -22.38 0.87 -3.57
N VAL A 135 -21.83 -0.31 -3.82
CA VAL A 135 -21.58 -0.76 -5.19
C VAL A 135 -22.85 -0.77 -6.05
N PRO A 136 -24.04 -1.24 -5.60
CA PRO A 136 -25.26 -1.15 -6.37
C PRO A 136 -25.62 0.31 -6.73
N VAL A 137 -25.37 1.26 -5.85
CA VAL A 137 -25.57 2.69 -6.12
C VAL A 137 -24.62 3.17 -7.22
N PHE A 138 -23.36 2.79 -7.15
CA PHE A 138 -22.39 3.14 -8.19
C PHE A 138 -22.69 2.49 -9.53
N ILE A 139 -23.26 1.28 -9.56
CA ILE A 139 -23.74 0.65 -10.82
C ILE A 139 -24.86 1.48 -11.46
N VAL A 140 -25.78 2.00 -10.67
CA VAL A 140 -26.87 2.85 -11.18
C VAL A 140 -26.33 4.17 -11.72
N LEU A 141 -25.35 4.77 -11.06
CA LEU A 141 -24.77 6.06 -11.43
C LEU A 141 -23.83 5.99 -12.64
N PHE A 142 -22.96 4.97 -12.67
CA PHE A 142 -21.84 4.88 -13.63
C PHE A 142 -21.96 3.69 -14.58
N LYS A 143 -23.00 2.86 -14.45
CA LYS A 143 -23.13 1.55 -15.09
C LYS A 143 -22.04 0.57 -14.62
N LEU A 144 -22.13 -0.67 -15.07
CA LEU A 144 -21.11 -1.68 -14.80
C LEU A 144 -19.86 -1.39 -15.65
N GLY A 145 -18.69 -1.34 -15.05
CA GLY A 145 -17.44 -1.10 -15.76
C GLY A 145 -16.42 -0.31 -14.93
N THR A 146 -15.37 0.15 -15.61
CA THR A 146 -14.21 0.82 -15.00
C THR A 146 -14.59 2.05 -14.16
N GLU A 147 -15.55 2.86 -14.60
CA GLU A 147 -15.96 4.08 -13.89
C GLU A 147 -16.57 3.75 -12.53
N MET A 148 -17.45 2.77 -12.46
CA MET A 148 -18.04 2.28 -11.21
C MET A 148 -16.97 1.71 -10.28
N GLN A 149 -16.04 0.91 -10.82
CA GLN A 149 -14.96 0.31 -10.03
C GLN A 149 -14.04 1.39 -9.44
N VAL A 150 -13.61 2.36 -10.26
CA VAL A 150 -12.81 3.50 -9.81
C VAL A 150 -13.56 4.32 -8.77
N ALA A 151 -14.84 4.64 -8.98
CA ALA A 151 -15.66 5.39 -8.03
C ALA A 151 -15.78 4.68 -6.67
N SER A 152 -15.98 3.36 -6.68
CA SER A 152 -16.04 2.53 -5.47
C SER A 152 -14.72 2.57 -4.68
N ILE A 153 -13.59 2.47 -5.39
CA ILE A 153 -12.26 2.54 -4.76
C ILE A 153 -12.02 3.94 -4.21
N VAL A 154 -12.32 5.00 -4.98
CA VAL A 154 -12.16 6.40 -4.55
C VAL A 154 -12.96 6.66 -3.28
N PHE A 155 -14.24 6.27 -3.24
CA PHE A 155 -15.08 6.46 -2.07
C PHE A 155 -14.49 5.82 -0.81
N SER A 156 -13.87 4.65 -0.94
CA SER A 156 -13.24 3.98 0.19
C SER A 156 -11.92 4.61 0.62
N ALA A 157 -11.07 4.94 -0.36
CA ALA A 157 -9.70 5.38 -0.13
C ALA A 157 -9.58 6.86 0.28
N ILE A 158 -10.57 7.69 -0.04
CA ILE A 158 -10.51 9.13 0.24
C ILE A 158 -10.53 9.43 1.75
N TRP A 159 -11.31 8.69 2.55
CA TRP A 159 -11.53 8.99 3.97
C TRP A 159 -10.25 8.94 4.80
N PRO A 160 -9.43 7.90 4.76
CA PRO A 160 -8.19 7.88 5.53
C PRO A 160 -7.21 8.98 5.09
N VAL A 161 -7.15 9.32 3.80
CA VAL A 161 -6.30 10.43 3.34
C VAL A 161 -6.82 11.75 3.85
N LEU A 162 -8.10 12.04 3.66
CA LEU A 162 -8.75 13.29 4.06
C LEU A 162 -8.63 13.53 5.56
N LEU A 163 -9.02 12.55 6.38
CA LEU A 163 -9.04 12.70 7.83
C LEU A 163 -7.63 12.85 8.42
N ASN A 164 -6.68 12.04 7.96
CA ASN A 164 -5.30 12.17 8.42
C ASN A 164 -4.66 13.48 7.94
N THR A 165 -4.99 13.95 6.73
CA THR A 165 -4.51 15.25 6.23
C THR A 165 -5.11 16.41 7.04
N ALA A 166 -6.42 16.38 7.32
CA ALA A 166 -7.07 17.41 8.12
C ALA A 166 -6.47 17.49 9.54
N ASP A 167 -6.24 16.33 10.15
CA ASP A 167 -5.59 16.25 11.45
C ASP A 167 -4.11 16.71 11.39
N GLY A 168 -3.40 16.43 10.29
CA GLY A 168 -2.06 16.97 10.01
C GLY A 168 -2.06 18.50 9.93
N ALA A 169 -2.96 19.06 9.15
CA ALA A 169 -3.06 20.50 8.96
C ALA A 169 -3.47 21.26 10.23
N ARG A 170 -4.21 20.62 11.14
CA ARG A 170 -4.55 21.20 12.46
C ARG A 170 -3.39 21.15 13.44
N SER A 171 -2.55 20.14 13.37
CA SER A 171 -1.45 19.91 14.32
C SER A 171 -0.16 20.67 13.99
N VAL A 172 -0.22 21.65 13.08
CA VAL A 172 0.90 22.54 12.80
C VAL A 172 1.18 23.41 14.01
N ASP A 173 2.44 23.49 14.41
CA ASP A 173 2.88 24.28 15.58
C ASP A 173 2.48 25.77 15.40
N PRO A 174 1.78 26.34 16.40
CA PRO A 174 1.41 27.78 16.39
C PRO A 174 2.62 28.70 16.21
N MET A 175 3.79 28.33 16.75
CA MET A 175 5.02 29.11 16.59
C MET A 175 5.49 29.15 15.14
N GLN A 176 5.39 28.04 14.41
CA GLN A 176 5.71 28.00 12.99
C GLN A 176 4.76 28.88 12.17
N MET A 177 3.48 28.91 12.54
CA MET A 177 2.50 29.78 11.90
C MET A 177 2.75 31.26 12.19
N ALA A 178 3.07 31.61 13.44
CA ALA A 178 3.42 32.97 13.83
C ALA A 178 4.71 33.46 13.11
N THR A 179 5.70 32.57 12.99
CA THR A 179 6.93 32.85 12.25
C THR A 179 6.63 33.14 10.78
N ALA A 180 5.81 32.31 10.12
CA ALA A 180 5.43 32.55 8.73
C ALA A 180 4.64 33.86 8.55
N GLU A 181 3.87 34.27 9.54
CA GLU A 181 3.17 35.53 9.56
C GLU A 181 4.15 36.76 9.70
N ALA A 182 5.10 36.63 10.62
CA ALA A 182 6.15 37.66 10.81
C ALA A 182 6.98 37.85 9.53
N PHE A 183 7.26 36.79 8.79
CA PHE A 183 7.92 36.90 7.47
C PHE A 183 6.96 37.23 6.32
N ARG A 184 5.71 37.59 6.61
CA ARG A 184 4.68 37.98 5.63
C ARG A 184 4.44 36.96 4.52
N PHE A 185 4.50 35.68 4.85
CA PHE A 185 4.16 34.63 3.89
C PHE A 185 2.72 34.79 3.41
N SER A 186 2.52 34.68 2.10
CA SER A 186 1.18 34.59 1.52
C SER A 186 0.44 33.36 1.99
N ALA A 187 -0.87 33.28 1.80
CA ALA A 187 -1.66 32.09 2.13
C ALA A 187 -1.14 30.85 1.38
N ALA A 188 -0.75 31.01 0.11
CA ALA A 188 -0.17 29.93 -0.70
C ALA A 188 1.19 29.48 -0.16
N ASP A 189 2.05 30.42 0.24
CA ASP A 189 3.36 30.10 0.80
C ASP A 189 3.24 29.37 2.14
N ARG A 190 2.30 29.81 3.00
CA ARG A 190 2.00 29.12 4.27
C ARG A 190 1.55 27.66 4.03
N ILE A 191 0.69 27.43 3.04
CA ILE A 191 0.26 26.07 2.68
C ILE A 191 1.46 25.26 2.18
N ARG A 192 2.24 25.79 1.24
CA ARG A 192 3.31 25.08 0.55
C ARG A 192 4.53 24.81 1.44
N TYR A 193 4.95 25.78 2.25
CA TYR A 193 6.21 25.70 2.99
C TYR A 193 6.06 25.36 4.47
N VAL A 194 4.85 25.46 5.04
CA VAL A 194 4.62 25.19 6.45
C VAL A 194 3.62 24.06 6.63
N ILE A 195 2.39 24.19 6.11
CA ILE A 195 1.29 23.28 6.40
C ILE A 195 1.52 21.90 5.75
N ILE A 196 1.79 21.86 4.45
CA ILE A 196 2.01 20.59 3.74
C ILE A 196 3.21 19.84 4.35
N PRO A 197 4.41 20.43 4.49
CA PRO A 197 5.54 19.74 5.09
C PRO A 197 5.26 19.21 6.50
N ALA A 198 4.65 20.01 7.36
CA ALA A 198 4.31 19.61 8.72
C ALA A 198 3.26 18.48 8.75
N SER A 199 2.34 18.43 7.78
CA SER A 199 1.29 17.44 7.66
C SER A 199 1.76 16.12 7.00
N LEU A 200 2.90 16.11 6.29
CA LEU A 200 3.37 14.95 5.53
C LEU A 200 3.39 13.63 6.32
N PRO A 201 3.85 13.57 7.58
CA PRO A 201 3.85 12.32 8.33
C PRO A 201 2.44 11.73 8.48
N LYS A 202 1.43 12.56 8.73
CA LYS A 202 0.03 12.14 8.83
C LYS A 202 -0.58 11.81 7.47
N ILE A 203 -0.23 12.56 6.42
CA ILE A 203 -0.61 12.24 5.04
C ILE A 203 -0.13 10.83 4.67
N PHE A 204 1.14 10.49 4.94
CA PHE A 204 1.66 9.15 4.68
C PHE A 204 0.98 8.07 5.51
N ALA A 205 0.57 8.35 6.75
CA ALA A 205 -0.24 7.43 7.54
C ALA A 205 -1.60 7.17 6.87
N GLY A 206 -2.26 8.23 6.38
CA GLY A 206 -3.51 8.13 5.61
C GLY A 206 -3.34 7.36 4.30
N LEU A 207 -2.26 7.63 3.55
CA LEU A 207 -1.93 6.92 2.31
C LEU A 207 -1.77 5.41 2.51
N ARG A 208 -1.16 4.99 3.61
CA ARG A 208 -0.97 3.56 3.90
C ARG A 208 -2.29 2.84 4.10
N LEU A 209 -3.23 3.48 4.81
CA LEU A 209 -4.58 2.94 4.97
C LEU A 209 -5.35 2.95 3.65
N ALA A 210 -5.26 4.03 2.89
CA ALA A 210 -5.89 4.17 1.59
C ALA A 210 -5.41 3.11 0.59
N LEU A 211 -4.10 2.83 0.57
CA LEU A 211 -3.51 1.79 -0.28
C LEU A 211 -4.11 0.41 0.01
N SER A 212 -4.22 0.04 1.29
CA SER A 212 -4.82 -1.24 1.68
C SER A 212 -6.29 -1.33 1.30
N LEU A 213 -7.06 -0.26 1.54
CA LEU A 213 -8.47 -0.20 1.16
C LEU A 213 -8.66 -0.23 -0.36
N SER A 214 -7.80 0.46 -1.12
CA SER A 214 -7.86 0.44 -2.58
C SER A 214 -7.68 -0.97 -3.14
N LEU A 215 -6.75 -1.75 -2.58
CA LEU A 215 -6.52 -3.13 -3.00
C LEU A 215 -7.72 -4.03 -2.69
N ILE A 216 -8.33 -3.87 -1.51
CA ILE A 216 -9.53 -4.62 -1.12
C ILE A 216 -10.70 -4.29 -2.07
N LEU A 217 -10.95 -3.00 -2.29
CA LEU A 217 -12.08 -2.57 -3.12
C LEU A 217 -11.87 -2.83 -4.60
N MET A 218 -10.62 -2.80 -5.09
CA MET A 218 -10.29 -3.21 -6.45
C MET A 218 -10.80 -4.63 -6.70
N VAL A 219 -10.36 -5.58 -5.88
CA VAL A 219 -10.80 -6.98 -6.02
C VAL A 219 -12.31 -7.10 -5.86
N PHE A 220 -12.87 -6.47 -4.81
CA PHE A 220 -14.29 -6.59 -4.52
C PHE A 220 -15.18 -6.06 -5.65
N SER A 221 -14.82 -4.92 -6.26
CA SER A 221 -15.57 -4.35 -7.37
C SER A 221 -15.49 -5.18 -8.66
N GLU A 222 -14.43 -5.96 -8.81
CA GLU A 222 -14.21 -6.86 -9.94
C GLU A 222 -14.84 -8.25 -9.75
N LEU A 223 -15.25 -8.63 -8.53
CA LEU A 223 -15.98 -9.89 -8.27
C LEU A 223 -17.42 -9.87 -8.78
N LEU A 224 -17.92 -8.71 -9.24
CA LEU A 224 -19.32 -8.56 -9.63
C LEU A 224 -19.61 -9.27 -10.96
N PRO A 225 -20.80 -9.90 -11.09
CA PRO A 225 -21.23 -10.48 -12.34
C PRO A 225 -21.25 -9.45 -13.48
N GLY A 226 -20.71 -9.82 -14.64
CA GLY A 226 -20.67 -8.94 -15.81
C GLY A 226 -19.39 -8.10 -15.93
N THR A 227 -18.43 -8.23 -15.04
CA THR A 227 -17.05 -7.78 -15.29
C THR A 227 -16.37 -8.73 -16.28
N SER A 228 -15.48 -8.20 -17.11
CA SER A 228 -14.86 -8.96 -18.21
C SER A 228 -13.36 -9.14 -18.06
N ASP A 229 -12.74 -8.45 -17.10
CA ASP A 229 -11.29 -8.43 -16.91
C ASP A 229 -10.90 -8.10 -15.45
N GLY A 230 -9.67 -8.36 -15.11
CA GLY A 230 -9.12 -8.06 -13.79
C GLY A 230 -8.95 -9.29 -12.88
N LEU A 231 -8.22 -9.09 -11.78
CA LEU A 231 -7.90 -10.14 -10.80
C LEU A 231 -9.15 -10.67 -10.06
N GLY A 232 -10.12 -9.78 -9.78
CA GLY A 232 -11.39 -10.18 -9.19
C GLY A 232 -12.24 -11.00 -10.16
N PHE A 233 -12.27 -10.63 -11.42
CA PHE A 233 -12.92 -11.43 -12.49
C PHE A 233 -12.28 -12.83 -12.57
N GLU A 234 -10.94 -12.91 -12.55
CA GLU A 234 -10.24 -14.19 -12.57
C GLU A 234 -10.60 -15.08 -11.38
N LEU A 235 -10.78 -14.51 -10.18
CA LEU A 235 -11.28 -15.25 -9.01
C LEU A 235 -12.68 -15.82 -9.25
N THR A 236 -13.60 -15.02 -9.80
CA THR A 236 -14.98 -15.46 -10.08
C THR A 236 -15.01 -16.54 -11.15
N ASN A 237 -14.21 -16.38 -12.18
CA ASN A 237 -14.08 -17.36 -13.28
C ASN A 237 -13.52 -18.69 -12.76
N ALA A 238 -12.41 -18.64 -11.99
CA ALA A 238 -11.83 -19.82 -11.39
C ALA A 238 -12.79 -20.50 -10.39
N GLN A 239 -13.57 -19.71 -9.63
CA GLN A 239 -14.60 -20.24 -8.73
C GLN A 239 -15.69 -21.01 -9.49
N SER A 240 -16.17 -20.46 -10.59
CA SER A 240 -17.20 -21.11 -11.42
C SER A 240 -16.73 -22.44 -12.03
N GLN A 241 -15.44 -22.57 -12.30
CA GLN A 241 -14.79 -23.76 -12.83
C GLN A 241 -14.27 -24.71 -11.73
N SER A 242 -14.41 -24.35 -10.45
CA SER A 242 -13.83 -25.07 -9.31
C SER A 242 -12.29 -25.25 -9.40
N ASP A 243 -11.61 -24.31 -10.07
CA ASP A 243 -10.14 -24.27 -10.22
C ASP A 243 -9.48 -23.64 -8.99
N LEU A 244 -9.39 -24.42 -7.92
CA LEU A 244 -8.80 -23.97 -6.65
C LEU A 244 -7.32 -23.56 -6.76
N PRO A 245 -6.47 -24.22 -7.54
CA PRO A 245 -5.10 -23.71 -7.79
C PRO A 245 -5.05 -22.29 -8.32
N THR A 246 -5.94 -21.91 -9.25
CA THR A 246 -6.05 -20.54 -9.77
C THR A 246 -6.52 -19.56 -8.69
N ILE A 247 -7.57 -19.91 -7.93
CA ILE A 247 -8.05 -19.06 -6.83
C ILE A 247 -6.91 -18.76 -5.85
N TRP A 248 -6.20 -19.78 -5.38
CA TRP A 248 -5.06 -19.60 -4.47
C TRP A 248 -3.90 -18.82 -5.09
N SER A 249 -3.69 -18.98 -6.41
CA SER A 249 -2.66 -18.22 -7.13
C SER A 249 -2.97 -16.72 -7.13
N VAL A 250 -4.21 -16.33 -7.38
CA VAL A 250 -4.63 -14.93 -7.32
C VAL A 250 -4.54 -14.38 -5.89
N ILE A 251 -4.96 -15.15 -4.87
CA ILE A 251 -4.85 -14.75 -3.46
C ILE A 251 -3.38 -14.49 -3.09
N VAL A 252 -2.48 -15.39 -3.45
CA VAL A 252 -1.04 -15.23 -3.18
C VAL A 252 -0.48 -14.01 -3.92
N LEU A 253 -0.85 -13.83 -5.20
CA LEU A 253 -0.44 -12.65 -5.97
C LEU A 253 -0.90 -11.35 -5.32
N LEU A 254 -2.15 -11.26 -4.88
CA LEU A 254 -2.68 -10.10 -4.16
C LEU A 254 -1.90 -9.82 -2.87
N GLY A 255 -1.55 -10.86 -2.12
CA GLY A 255 -0.68 -10.73 -0.95
C GLY A 255 0.71 -10.19 -1.28
N VAL A 256 1.32 -10.68 -2.36
CA VAL A 256 2.62 -10.21 -2.84
C VAL A 256 2.53 -8.75 -3.32
N LEU A 257 1.49 -8.39 -4.10
CA LEU A 257 1.27 -7.03 -4.56
C LEU A 257 1.05 -6.07 -3.39
N GLY A 258 0.23 -6.45 -2.41
CA GLY A 258 -0.01 -5.65 -1.21
C GLY A 258 1.28 -5.40 -0.42
N TYR A 259 2.10 -6.44 -0.23
CA TYR A 259 3.40 -6.31 0.42
C TYR A 259 4.36 -5.42 -0.38
N LEU A 260 4.41 -5.59 -1.70
CA LEU A 260 5.26 -4.81 -2.60
C LEU A 260 4.88 -3.32 -2.54
N PHE A 261 3.60 -3.00 -2.71
CA PHE A 261 3.13 -1.62 -2.69
C PHE A 261 3.34 -0.95 -1.33
N ASN A 262 3.08 -1.67 -0.23
CA ASN A 262 3.38 -1.16 1.10
C ASN A 262 4.88 -0.92 1.30
N THR A 263 5.74 -1.79 0.79
CA THR A 263 7.20 -1.64 0.87
C THR A 263 7.68 -0.44 0.05
N ILE A 264 7.14 -0.26 -1.17
CA ILE A 264 7.42 0.90 -2.02
C ILE A 264 6.98 2.19 -1.30
N LEU A 265 5.76 2.21 -0.77
CA LEU A 265 5.23 3.37 -0.04
C LEU A 265 6.11 3.72 1.17
N LEU A 266 6.54 2.72 1.95
CA LEU A 266 7.47 2.91 3.06
C LEU A 266 8.85 3.44 2.61
N ALA A 267 9.34 2.98 1.46
CA ALA A 267 10.61 3.48 0.91
C ALA A 267 10.49 4.95 0.48
N VAL A 268 9.37 5.31 -0.18
CA VAL A 268 9.06 6.70 -0.55
C VAL A 268 8.91 7.57 0.71
N GLU A 269 8.12 7.13 1.68
CA GLU A 269 7.95 7.81 2.98
C GLU A 269 9.30 8.07 3.65
N ARG A 270 10.17 7.05 3.70
CA ARG A 270 11.50 7.17 4.30
C ARG A 270 12.38 8.19 3.59
N ARG A 271 12.24 8.33 2.29
CA ARG A 271 13.02 9.29 1.50
C ARG A 271 12.46 10.70 1.66
N VAL A 272 11.15 10.84 1.58
CA VAL A 272 10.45 12.14 1.70
C VAL A 272 10.55 12.71 3.11
N LEU A 273 10.45 11.87 4.16
CA LEU A 273 10.50 12.29 5.56
C LEU A 273 11.89 12.18 6.20
N SER A 274 12.96 12.15 5.40
CA SER A 274 14.34 12.04 5.92
C SER A 274 14.70 13.18 6.88
N TRP A 275 14.27 14.38 6.62
CA TRP A 275 14.48 15.58 7.44
C TRP A 275 13.75 15.52 8.79
N HIS A 276 12.55 14.98 8.85
CA HIS A 276 11.77 14.89 10.09
C HIS A 276 12.40 13.95 11.13
N ARG A 277 13.13 12.93 10.67
CA ARG A 277 13.87 12.01 11.54
C ARG A 277 15.19 12.58 12.07
N GLY A 278 15.79 13.52 11.32
CA GLY A 278 16.97 14.24 11.78
C GLY A 278 16.68 15.13 12.98
N ALA A 279 15.57 15.85 12.96
CA ALA A 279 15.14 16.71 14.07
C ALA A 279 14.87 15.90 15.36
N ARG A 280 14.17 14.78 15.30
CA ARG A 280 13.89 13.92 16.46
C ARG A 280 15.14 13.29 17.10
N LYS A 281 16.23 13.11 16.36
CA LYS A 281 17.50 12.60 16.91
C LYS A 281 18.33 13.69 17.56
N ALA A 282 18.06 14.94 17.29
CA ALA A 282 18.76 16.07 17.91
C ALA A 282 18.13 16.42 19.28
N ASP A 283 16.87 16.03 19.51
CA ASP A 283 16.14 16.29 20.77
C ASP A 283 16.20 15.13 21.78
N SER A 284 16.87 14.01 21.43
CA SER A 284 17.08 12.82 22.29
C SER A 284 18.56 12.67 22.65
#